data_da22d9abecbc4d0b0f3cccfe573980ea
#
_entry.id   da22d9abecbc4d0b0f3cccfe573980ea
#
_cell.length_a   1.000
_cell.length_b   1.000
_cell.length_c   1.000
_cell.angle_alpha   90.00
_cell.angle_beta   90.00
_cell.angle_gamma   90.00
#
_symmetry.space_group_name_H-M   'P 1'
#
loop_
_entity.id
_entity.type
_entity.pdbx_description
1 polymer ?
#
loop_
_entity_poly.entity_id
_entity_poly.type
_entity_poly.pdbx_seq_one_letter_code
_entity_poly.pdbx_strand_id
1 'polypeptide(L)'
;MFVIVVDDEDRENEGDLIIAAEKITPEKVNFMLKNARGVLCVPITLSRCEELDLPHQVSDNTSMLGTPFTVTVDKLEGCTTGVSIH
;
A
#
# COMPACT_ATOMS: atom_id res chain seq x y z
N MET A 1 4.08 -10.50 12.81
CA MET A 1 5.41 -10.80 12.27
C MET A 1 5.56 -10.23 10.87
N PHE A 2 6.65 -9.55 10.62
CA PHE A 2 6.98 -9.04 9.29
C PHE A 2 7.66 -10.11 8.44
N VAL A 3 7.40 -10.04 7.14
CA VAL A 3 8.03 -10.91 6.15
C VAL A 3 8.56 -10.02 5.03
N ILE A 4 9.73 -10.36 4.50
CA ILE A 4 10.27 -9.68 3.33
C ILE A 4 10.05 -10.59 2.12
N VAL A 5 9.38 -10.06 1.12
CA VAL A 5 9.11 -10.76 -0.13
C VAL A 5 9.87 -10.07 -1.24
N VAL A 6 10.59 -10.84 -2.04
CA VAL A 6 11.42 -10.31 -3.13
C VAL A 6 10.89 -10.88 -4.44
N ASP A 7 10.74 -10.05 -5.43
CA ASP A 7 10.33 -10.51 -6.75
C ASP A 7 11.56 -10.84 -7.62
N ASP A 8 11.30 -11.30 -8.85
CA ASP A 8 12.34 -11.73 -9.77
C ASP A 8 13.22 -10.56 -10.21
N GLU A 9 14.52 -10.82 -10.45
CA GLU A 9 15.44 -9.83 -11.01
C GLU A 9 14.94 -9.27 -12.34
N ASP A 10 14.23 -10.08 -13.10
CA ASP A 10 13.70 -9.68 -14.42
C ASP A 10 12.44 -8.83 -14.30
N ARG A 11 11.89 -8.70 -13.11
CA ARG A 11 10.74 -7.85 -12.87
C ARG A 11 11.19 -6.56 -12.16
N GLU A 12 10.89 -6.37 -10.90
CA GLU A 12 11.30 -5.16 -10.18
C GLU A 12 12.61 -5.33 -9.45
N ASN A 13 12.95 -6.57 -9.10
CA ASN A 13 14.12 -6.90 -8.29
C ASN A 13 14.15 -6.07 -7.00
N GLU A 14 12.99 -5.93 -6.36
CA GLU A 14 12.82 -5.16 -5.15
C GLU A 14 12.24 -6.03 -4.05
N GLY A 15 12.53 -5.68 -2.81
CA GLY A 15 11.95 -6.33 -1.65
C GLY A 15 10.79 -5.54 -1.09
N ASP A 16 9.77 -6.24 -0.64
CA ASP A 16 8.61 -5.64 0.02
C ASP A 16 8.53 -6.13 1.46
N LEU A 17 8.30 -5.21 2.38
CA LEU A 17 8.04 -5.55 3.77
C LEU A 17 6.53 -5.74 3.94
N ILE A 18 6.14 -6.95 4.36
CA ILE A 18 4.74 -7.36 4.39
C ILE A 18 4.36 -7.81 5.79
N ILE A 19 3.15 -7.48 6.20
CA ILE A 19 2.55 -7.98 7.43
C ILE A 19 1.06 -8.23 7.20
N ALA A 20 0.50 -9.21 7.91
CA ALA A 20 -0.94 -9.46 7.86
C ALA A 20 -1.70 -8.24 8.38
N ALA A 21 -2.73 -7.80 7.65
CA ALA A 21 -3.49 -6.61 7.99
C ALA A 21 -4.11 -6.68 9.39
N GLU A 22 -4.54 -7.87 9.81
CA GLU A 22 -5.14 -8.07 11.13
C GLU A 22 -4.14 -7.89 12.28
N LYS A 23 -2.85 -7.93 11.97
CA LYS A 23 -1.78 -7.78 12.97
C LYS A 23 -1.18 -6.38 13.00
N ILE A 24 -1.70 -5.46 12.19
CA ILE A 24 -1.14 -4.12 12.07
C ILE A 24 -1.43 -3.28 13.33
N THR A 25 -0.49 -2.47 13.71
CA THR A 25 -0.64 -1.49 14.80
C THR A 25 0.02 -0.19 14.36
N PRO A 26 -0.29 0.95 15.01
CA PRO A 26 0.40 2.22 14.68
C PRO A 26 1.92 2.11 14.76
N GLU A 27 2.45 1.40 15.75
CA GLU A 27 3.89 1.19 15.92
C GLU A 27 4.49 0.43 14.75
N LYS A 28 3.77 -0.58 14.26
CA LYS A 28 4.22 -1.39 13.12
C LYS A 28 4.18 -0.60 11.83
N VAL A 29 3.17 0.24 11.64
CA VAL A 29 3.10 1.16 10.49
C VAL A 29 4.29 2.10 10.52
N ASN A 30 4.59 2.68 11.68
CA ASN A 30 5.74 3.55 11.85
C ASN A 30 7.05 2.83 11.52
N PHE A 31 7.19 1.58 11.95
CA PHE A 31 8.34 0.75 11.63
C PHE A 31 8.50 0.59 10.11
N MET A 32 7.41 0.31 9.40
CA MET A 32 7.43 0.16 7.96
C MET A 32 7.86 1.45 7.26
N LEU A 33 7.26 2.57 7.64
CA LEU A 33 7.57 3.87 7.04
C LEU A 33 9.01 4.30 7.30
N LYS A 34 9.51 4.02 8.49
CA LYS A 34 10.84 4.44 8.91
C LYS A 34 11.95 3.60 8.28
N ASN A 35 11.72 2.29 8.15
CA ASN A 35 12.75 1.34 7.75
C ASN A 35 12.64 0.88 6.30
N ALA A 36 11.44 0.66 5.81
CA ALA A 36 11.25 0.22 4.43
C ALA A 36 11.22 1.37 3.44
N ARG A 37 10.69 2.51 3.84
CA ARG A 37 10.62 3.72 3.01
C ARG A 37 9.96 3.43 1.66
N GLY A 38 8.91 3.91 1.36
CA GLY A 38 8.21 3.66 0.12
C GLY A 38 6.76 3.96 0.30
N VAL A 39 5.93 3.29 -0.47
CA VAL A 39 4.50 3.52 -0.43
C VAL A 39 3.83 2.39 0.36
N LEU A 40 3.03 2.77 1.35
CA LEU A 40 2.23 1.81 2.09
C LEU A 40 1.03 1.43 1.24
N CYS A 41 0.91 0.15 0.94
CA CYS A 41 -0.15 -0.36 0.07
C CYS A 41 -0.93 -1.47 0.76
N VAL A 42 -2.22 -1.55 0.44
CA VAL A 42 -3.10 -2.62 0.91
C VAL A 42 -3.79 -3.22 -0.31
N PRO A 43 -3.52 -4.50 -0.64
CA PRO A 43 -4.25 -5.14 -1.73
C PRO A 43 -5.69 -5.42 -1.30
N ILE A 44 -6.63 -5.14 -2.19
CA ILE A 44 -8.05 -5.38 -1.96
C ILE A 44 -8.69 -5.98 -3.20
N THR A 45 -9.83 -6.62 -3.02
CA THR A 45 -10.57 -7.21 -4.13
C THR A 45 -11.26 -6.13 -4.97
N LEU A 46 -11.58 -6.46 -6.23
CA LEU A 46 -12.33 -5.55 -7.09
C LEU A 46 -13.68 -5.20 -6.49
N SER A 47 -14.39 -6.18 -5.91
CA SER A 47 -15.69 -5.92 -5.30
C SER A 47 -15.57 -4.94 -4.13
N ARG A 48 -14.49 -5.04 -3.36
CA ARG A 48 -14.26 -4.09 -2.26
C ARG A 48 -13.93 -2.69 -2.77
N CYS A 49 -13.19 -2.60 -3.88
CA CYS A 49 -12.94 -1.31 -4.54
C CYS A 49 -14.25 -0.65 -4.97
N GLU A 50 -15.18 -1.43 -5.52
CA GLU A 50 -16.49 -0.92 -5.94
C GLU A 50 -17.31 -0.44 -4.74
N GLU A 51 -17.34 -1.21 -3.65
CA GLU A 51 -18.03 -0.82 -2.41
C GLU A 51 -17.52 0.49 -1.84
N LEU A 52 -16.21 0.70 -1.90
CA LEU A 52 -15.55 1.89 -1.36
C LEU A 52 -15.46 3.03 -2.37
N ASP A 53 -15.92 2.80 -3.59
CA ASP A 53 -15.85 3.77 -4.68
C ASP A 53 -14.42 4.24 -4.93
N LEU A 54 -13.50 3.27 -5.11
CA LEU A 54 -12.09 3.54 -5.36
C LEU A 54 -11.75 3.25 -6.82
N PRO A 55 -11.74 4.25 -7.69
CA PRO A 55 -11.35 4.05 -9.08
C PRO A 55 -9.84 3.88 -9.21
N HIS A 56 -9.39 3.38 -10.36
CA HIS A 56 -7.97 3.34 -10.68
C HIS A 56 -7.40 4.76 -10.68
N GLN A 57 -6.16 4.90 -10.23
CA GLN A 57 -5.46 6.18 -10.21
C GLN A 57 -5.33 6.75 -11.61
N VAL A 58 -5.07 5.88 -12.60
CA VAL A 58 -5.10 6.23 -14.01
C VAL A 58 -5.96 5.22 -14.74
N SER A 59 -6.81 5.69 -15.65
CA SER A 59 -7.69 4.82 -16.44
C SER A 59 -6.92 4.06 -17.52
N ASP A 60 -5.83 4.64 -18.02
CA ASP A 60 -4.96 4.03 -19.02
C ASP A 60 -3.56 3.89 -18.41
N ASN A 61 -3.26 2.71 -17.88
CA ASN A 61 -2.02 2.46 -17.17
C ASN A 61 -0.87 2.24 -18.16
N THR A 62 -0.01 3.26 -18.27
CA THR A 62 1.13 3.24 -19.19
C THR A 62 2.45 2.85 -18.51
N SER A 63 2.43 2.52 -17.22
CA SER A 63 3.65 2.08 -16.54
C SER A 63 4.17 0.78 -17.14
N MET A 64 5.47 0.58 -17.09
CA MET A 64 6.12 -0.59 -17.71
C MET A 64 5.57 -1.91 -17.14
N LEU A 65 5.30 -1.96 -15.86
CA LEU A 65 4.82 -3.17 -15.18
C LEU A 65 3.30 -3.19 -14.98
N GLY A 66 2.62 -2.10 -15.32
CA GLY A 66 1.16 -2.05 -15.33
C GLY A 66 0.48 -2.24 -14.00
N THR A 67 1.13 -1.89 -12.88
CA THR A 67 0.54 -2.06 -11.55
C THR A 67 -0.76 -1.25 -11.40
N PRO A 68 -1.89 -1.88 -11.12
CA PRO A 68 -3.19 -1.22 -11.12
C PRO A 68 -3.51 -0.56 -9.76
N PHE A 69 -2.87 0.56 -9.48
CA PHE A 69 -3.16 1.32 -8.27
C PHE A 69 -4.52 2.02 -8.36
N THR A 70 -5.21 2.09 -7.23
CA THR A 70 -6.38 2.98 -7.10
C THR A 70 -5.91 4.37 -6.71
N VAL A 71 -6.85 5.32 -6.60
CA VAL A 71 -6.56 6.61 -5.98
C VAL A 71 -6.13 6.39 -4.53
N THR A 72 -5.31 7.30 -4.01
CA THR A 72 -4.88 7.23 -2.61
C THR A 72 -6.01 7.68 -1.69
N VAL A 73 -6.00 7.16 -0.47
CA VAL A 73 -7.05 7.46 0.50
C VAL A 73 -6.42 7.79 1.85
N ASP A 74 -7.22 8.44 2.70
CA ASP A 74 -6.83 8.71 4.06
C ASP A 74 -8.08 8.70 4.93
N LYS A 75 -7.90 8.60 6.23
CA LYS A 75 -9.00 8.65 7.19
C LYS A 75 -9.58 10.06 7.23
N LEU A 76 -10.91 10.15 7.15
CA LEU A 76 -11.59 11.44 7.10
C LEU A 76 -11.46 12.24 8.39
N GLU A 77 -11.51 11.56 9.53
CA GLU A 77 -11.45 12.20 10.85
C GLU A 77 -10.26 11.72 11.68
N GLY A 78 -9.72 12.58 12.51
CA GLY A 78 -8.64 12.22 13.41
C GLY A 78 -7.26 12.20 12.79
N CYS A 79 -7.12 12.74 11.58
CA CYS A 79 -5.84 12.80 10.88
C CYS A 79 -5.34 14.23 10.77
N THR A 80 -4.03 14.38 10.77
CA THR A 80 -3.39 15.69 10.59
C THR A 80 -2.65 15.77 9.26
N THR A 81 -1.94 14.70 8.90
CA THR A 81 -1.26 14.59 7.62
C THR A 81 -1.47 13.18 7.08
N GLY A 82 -1.18 12.98 5.79
CA GLY A 82 -1.36 11.68 5.15
C GLY A 82 -0.45 10.58 5.67
N VAL A 83 0.61 10.90 6.39
CA VAL A 83 1.59 9.93 6.90
C VAL A 83 1.82 10.17 8.39
N SER A 84 0.77 10.33 9.14
CA SER A 84 0.86 10.60 10.55
C SER A 84 0.40 9.39 11.37
N ILE A 85 0.98 9.20 12.55
CA ILE A 85 0.65 8.11 13.45
C ILE A 85 0.05 8.70 14.72
N HIS A 86 -1.23 8.57 14.84
CA HIS A 86 -1.97 9.06 15.98
C HIS A 86 -2.99 8.06 16.47
#